data_b97b23e88a5da98b1c63d03ee92258b9
#
_entry.id   b97b23e88a5da98b1c63d03ee92258b9
#
_cell.length_a   1.000
_cell.length_b   1.000
_cell.length_c   1.000
_cell.angle_alpha   90.00
_cell.angle_beta   90.00
_cell.angle_gamma   90.00
#
_symmetry.space_group_name_H-M   'P 1'
#
loop_
_entity.id
_entity.type
_entity.pdbx_description
1 polymer ?
#
loop_
_entity_poly.entity_id
_entity_poly.type
_entity_poly.pdbx_seq_one_letter_code
_entity_poly.pdbx_strand_id
1 'polypeptide(L)'
;VGLTPPAVNHRRGSGGTRRRVQRSREEVRDMLEEAIRRRHEWNEAFTSANSQGERRTAMVCARNSKALEGVEKTLRWILSDPDIIHPLD
;
A
#
# COMPACT_ATOMS: atom_id res chain seq x y z
N VAL A 1 15.17 19.10 -9.65
CA VAL A 1 14.93 18.74 -9.20
C VAL A 1 14.77 18.49 -8.69
N GLY A 2 14.85 18.61 -8.75
CA GLY A 2 14.55 18.23 -8.05
C GLY A 2 14.47 17.85 -7.42
N LEU A 3 14.45 17.87 -7.29
CA LEU A 3 14.38 17.47 -6.55
C LEU A 3 14.69 17.19 -5.69
N THR A 4 14.82 17.42 -5.55
CA THR A 4 15.10 17.19 -4.58
C THR A 4 15.25 17.05 -3.76
N PRO A 5 15.31 17.24 -3.66
CA PRO A 5 15.42 17.12 -2.61
C PRO A 5 15.56 17.13 -1.92
N PRO A 6 15.64 17.34 -1.75
CA PRO A 6 15.81 17.25 -0.76
C PRO A 6 15.91 17.07 -0.11
N ALA A 7 15.92 17.34 -0.13
CA ALA A 7 15.98 17.07 0.76
C ALA A 7 16.09 16.75 1.37
N VAL A 8 16.13 16.98 1.17
CA VAL A 8 16.18 16.58 1.98
C VAL A 8 16.35 16.32 2.70
N ASN A 9 16.48 16.63 2.62
CA ASN A 9 16.55 16.38 3.53
C ASN A 9 16.84 16.08 4.22
N HIS A 10 17.01 16.35 4.30
CA HIS A 10 17.17 16.02 5.21
C HIS A 10 17.50 15.81 6.03
N ARG A 11 17.75 16.08 6.12
CA ARG A 11 17.88 15.88 7.01
C ARG A 11 18.30 15.81 7.83
N ARG A 12 18.55 16.08 8.10
CA ARG A 12 18.73 15.90 9.03
C ARG A 12 19.05 15.80 9.95
N GLY A 13 19.35 16.09 10.22
CA GLY A 13 19.33 15.83 11.28
C GLY A 13 19.59 15.63 11.99
N SER A 14 19.63 15.77 12.32
CA SER A 14 19.54 15.43 13.22
C SER A 14 19.55 15.13 14.04
N GLY A 15 19.97 15.23 14.46
CA GLY A 15 19.73 14.84 15.28
C GLY A 15 19.47 14.52 16.07
N GLY A 16 19.51 14.28 16.43
CA GLY A 16 18.97 13.85 17.12
C GLY A 16 18.38 13.47 17.42
N THR A 17 18.25 13.35 17.13
CA THR A 17 17.41 12.91 17.30
C THR A 17 17.05 11.92 16.97
N ARG A 18 17.33 11.20 17.28
CA ARG A 18 16.81 10.28 17.05
C ARG A 18 15.61 10.03 17.33
N ARG A 19 14.96 10.34 16.88
CA ARG A 19 13.68 10.32 17.02
C ARG A 19 13.16 9.18 16.38
N ARG A 20 12.13 8.69 16.76
CA ARG A 20 11.59 7.61 16.24
C ARG A 20 11.02 7.85 14.92
N VAL A 21 11.10 6.87 14.06
CA VAL A 21 10.59 7.00 12.70
C VAL A 21 9.46 6.03 12.41
N GLN A 22 8.91 5.45 13.45
CA GLN A 22 7.80 4.52 13.27
C GLN A 22 6.52 5.28 12.95
N ARG A 23 5.72 4.71 12.07
CA ARG A 23 4.42 5.27 11.76
C ARG A 23 3.47 5.02 12.91
N SER A 24 2.57 5.97 13.14
CA SER A 24 1.56 5.81 14.18
C SER A 24 0.56 4.75 13.75
N ARG A 25 -0.14 4.20 14.74
CA ARG A 25 -1.21 3.24 14.46
C ARG A 25 -2.27 3.86 13.55
N GLU A 26 -2.56 5.13 13.74
CA GLU A 26 -3.54 5.83 12.94
C GLU A 26 -3.10 5.96 11.48
N GLU A 27 -1.81 6.28 11.27
CA GLU A 27 -1.27 6.35 9.92
C GLU A 27 -1.33 4.99 9.22
N VAL A 28 -1.06 3.93 9.96
CA VAL A 28 -1.12 2.58 9.39
C VAL A 28 -2.57 2.24 9.02
N ARG A 29 -3.51 2.61 9.88
CA ARG A 29 -4.93 2.37 9.59
C ARG A 29 -5.38 3.12 8.35
N ASP A 30 -4.94 4.38 8.21
CA ASP A 30 -5.29 5.19 7.04
C ASP A 30 -4.73 4.55 5.77
N MET A 31 -3.51 4.06 5.84
CA MET A 31 -2.90 3.38 4.70
C MET A 31 -3.67 2.12 4.32
N LEU A 32 -4.13 1.38 5.33
CA LEU A 32 -4.93 0.19 5.08
C LEU A 32 -6.23 0.54 4.36
N GLU A 33 -6.90 1.59 4.81
CA GLU A 33 -8.14 2.02 4.17
C GLU A 33 -7.90 2.43 2.72
N GLU A 34 -6.79 3.12 2.48
CA GLU A 34 -6.43 3.52 1.12
C GLU A 34 -6.15 2.29 0.25
N ALA A 35 -5.44 1.31 0.79
CA ALA A 35 -5.12 0.10 0.04
C ALA A 35 -6.38 -0.67 -0.32
N ILE A 36 -7.32 -0.75 0.62
CA ILE A 36 -8.59 -1.43 0.36
C ILE A 36 -9.36 -0.73 -0.76
N ARG A 37 -9.41 0.59 -0.71
CA ARG A 37 -10.13 1.36 -1.72
C ARG A 37 -9.51 1.16 -3.09
N ARG A 38 -8.19 1.22 -3.18
CA ARG A 38 -7.50 1.04 -4.47
C ARG A 38 -7.68 -0.38 -5.00
N ARG A 39 -7.69 -1.37 -4.10
CA ARG A 39 -7.91 -2.75 -4.54
C ARG A 39 -9.30 -2.92 -5.13
N HIS A 40 -10.30 -2.31 -4.52
CA HIS A 40 -11.66 -2.36 -5.07
C HIS A 40 -11.71 -1.71 -6.45
N GLU A 41 -11.03 -0.59 -6.62
CA GLU A 41 -10.99 0.10 -7.92
C GLU A 41 -10.35 -0.79 -8.99
N TRP A 42 -9.25 -1.48 -8.64
CA TRP A 42 -8.60 -2.38 -9.59
C TRP A 42 -9.48 -3.59 -9.92
N ASN A 43 -10.21 -4.09 -8.93
CA ASN A 43 -11.14 -5.20 -9.17
C ASN A 43 -12.28 -4.78 -10.11
N GLU A 44 -12.79 -3.59 -9.94
CA GLU A 44 -13.82 -3.07 -10.84
C GLU A 44 -13.28 -2.89 -12.26
N ALA A 45 -12.05 -2.36 -12.34
CA ALA A 45 -11.41 -2.19 -13.63
C ALA A 45 -11.16 -3.54 -14.30
N PHE A 46 -10.79 -4.55 -13.52
CA PHE A 46 -10.62 -5.90 -14.03
C PHE A 46 -11.92 -6.43 -14.62
N THR A 47 -13.01 -6.31 -13.87
CA THR A 47 -14.32 -6.80 -14.33
C THR A 47 -14.72 -6.12 -15.62
N SER A 48 -14.52 -4.80 -15.69
CA SER A 48 -14.86 -4.03 -16.88
C SER A 48 -14.03 -4.47 -18.08
N ALA A 49 -12.72 -4.55 -17.91
CA ALA A 49 -11.82 -4.94 -19.00
C ALA A 49 -12.14 -6.35 -19.46
N ASN A 50 -12.38 -7.25 -18.52
CA ASN A 50 -12.66 -8.64 -18.86
C ASN A 50 -13.96 -8.77 -19.64
N SER A 51 -14.99 -8.01 -19.28
CA SER A 51 -16.25 -8.06 -19.97
C SER A 51 -16.17 -7.46 -21.37
N GLN A 52 -15.17 -6.59 -21.61
CA GLN A 52 -14.96 -5.99 -22.92
C GLN A 52 -13.94 -6.75 -23.76
N GLY A 53 -13.45 -7.88 -23.25
CA GLY A 53 -12.48 -8.68 -23.96
C GLY A 53 -11.08 -8.11 -24.01
N GLU A 54 -10.78 -7.14 -23.13
CA GLU A 54 -9.47 -6.48 -23.08
C GLU A 54 -8.54 -7.26 -22.15
N ARG A 55 -7.98 -8.35 -22.66
CA ARG A 55 -7.28 -9.30 -21.83
C ARG A 55 -6.03 -8.73 -21.17
N ARG A 56 -5.25 -7.94 -21.93
CA ARG A 56 -4.03 -7.34 -21.36
C ARG A 56 -4.36 -6.39 -20.23
N THR A 57 -5.35 -5.53 -20.45
CA THR A 57 -5.78 -4.60 -19.42
C THR A 57 -6.29 -5.35 -18.19
N ALA A 58 -7.07 -6.41 -18.41
CA ALA A 58 -7.57 -7.22 -17.31
C ALA A 58 -6.41 -7.84 -16.52
N MET A 59 -5.35 -8.30 -17.20
CA MET A 59 -4.20 -8.88 -16.51
C MET A 59 -3.48 -7.86 -15.65
N VAL A 60 -3.31 -6.64 -16.17
CA VAL A 60 -2.66 -5.57 -15.38
C VAL A 60 -3.49 -5.26 -14.14
N CYS A 61 -4.82 -5.17 -14.30
CA CYS A 61 -5.71 -4.91 -13.19
C CYS A 61 -5.63 -6.00 -12.14
N ALA A 62 -5.61 -7.27 -12.59
CA ALA A 62 -5.53 -8.40 -11.67
C ALA A 62 -4.22 -8.39 -10.88
N ARG A 63 -3.11 -8.07 -11.54
CA ARG A 63 -1.81 -7.99 -10.87
C ARG A 63 -1.79 -6.90 -9.82
N ASN A 64 -2.34 -5.74 -10.15
CA ASN A 64 -2.37 -4.63 -9.22
C ASN A 64 -3.26 -4.92 -8.03
N SER A 65 -4.41 -5.55 -8.28
CA SER A 65 -5.30 -5.98 -7.21
C SER A 65 -4.61 -6.98 -6.29
N LYS A 66 -3.89 -7.93 -6.87
CA LYS A 66 -3.20 -8.95 -6.09
C LYS A 66 -2.08 -8.36 -5.24
N ALA A 67 -1.34 -7.41 -5.81
CA ALA A 67 -0.28 -6.73 -5.07
C ALA A 67 -0.86 -6.01 -3.85
N LEU A 68 -2.02 -5.38 -4.00
CA LEU A 68 -2.66 -4.67 -2.89
C LEU A 68 -3.20 -5.63 -1.83
N GLU A 69 -3.59 -6.85 -2.19
CA GLU A 69 -3.96 -7.85 -1.19
C GLU A 69 -2.80 -8.11 -0.24
N GLY A 70 -1.58 -8.19 -0.77
CA GLY A 70 -0.40 -8.37 0.06
C GLY A 70 -0.16 -7.18 0.98
N VAL A 71 -0.36 -5.97 0.46
CA VAL A 71 -0.22 -4.76 1.26
C VAL A 71 -1.24 -4.75 2.39
N GLU A 72 -2.51 -5.06 2.09
CA GLU A 72 -3.55 -5.12 3.12
C GLU A 72 -3.22 -6.12 4.21
N LYS A 73 -2.74 -7.28 3.81
CA LYS A 73 -2.40 -8.34 4.74
C LYS A 73 -1.30 -7.89 5.70
N THR A 74 -0.27 -7.23 5.16
CA THR A 74 0.84 -6.73 5.96
C THR A 74 0.36 -5.66 6.94
N LEU A 75 -0.46 -4.72 6.45
CA LEU A 75 -0.94 -3.64 7.30
C LEU A 75 -1.86 -4.16 8.40
N ARG A 76 -2.69 -5.16 8.11
CA ARG A 76 -3.51 -5.79 9.13
C ARG A 76 -2.67 -6.47 10.18
N TRP A 77 -1.59 -7.13 9.76
CA TRP A 77 -0.67 -7.75 10.69
C TRP A 77 -0.06 -6.71 11.64
N ILE A 78 0.36 -5.57 11.09
CA ILE A 78 0.91 -4.49 11.90
C ILE A 78 -0.11 -3.99 12.91
N LEU A 79 -1.40 -3.99 12.55
CA LEU A 79 -2.47 -3.55 13.42
C LEU A 79 -2.95 -4.66 14.36
N SER A 80 -2.27 -5.79 14.39
CA SER A 80 -2.55 -6.92 15.27
C SER A 80 -3.89 -7.58 14.97
N ASP A 81 -4.26 -7.64 13.69
CA ASP A 81 -5.46 -8.36 13.28
C ASP A 81 -5.24 -9.85 13.55
N PRO A 82 -6.07 -10.49 14.40
CA PRO A 82 -5.85 -11.89 14.77
C PRO A 82 -6.02 -12.86 13.61
N ASP A 83 -6.66 -12.45 12.52
CA ASP A 83 -6.81 -13.32 11.35
C ASP A 83 -5.53 -13.40 10.54
N ILE A 84 -4.58 -12.52 10.78
CA ILE A 84 -3.32 -12.52 10.04
C ILE A 84 -2.21 -13.00 10.99
N ILE A 85 -1.90 -14.27 10.92
CA ILE A 85 -0.85 -14.86 11.76
C ILE A 85 0.52 -14.47 11.23
N HIS A 86 0.70 -14.59 9.93
CA HIS A 86 1.97 -14.26 9.29
C HIS A 86 1.69 -13.67 7.91
N PRO A 87 2.09 -12.41 7.65
CA PRO A 87 1.69 -11.73 6.42
C PRO A 87 2.30 -12.30 5.14
N LEU A 88 3.36 -13.08 5.29
CA LEU A 88 4.03 -13.66 4.12
C LEU A 88 3.45 -15.03 3.74
N ASP A 89 2.58 -15.54 4.58
CA ASP A 89 1.89 -16.80 4.30
C ASP A 89 0.54 -16.51 3.66
#